data_c7598c53e1884c1e21ee06b9347225f7
#
_entry.id   c7598c53e1884c1e21ee06b9347225f7
#
_cell.length_a   1.000
_cell.length_b   1.000
_cell.length_c   1.000
_cell.angle_alpha   90.00
_cell.angle_beta   90.00
_cell.angle_gamma   90.00
#
_symmetry.space_group_name_H-M   'P 1'
#
loop_
_entity.id
_entity.type
_entity.pdbx_description
1 polymer ?
#
loop_
_entity_poly.entity_id
_entity_poly.type
_entity_poly.pdbx_seq_one_letter_code
_entity_poly.pdbx_strand_id
1 'polypeptide(L)'
;KYSQGICPLDTYKKEVDELVKHEPKMKWDELREDLKEHGIRNSTLMALMPSETSSQISNATNGIEPPRALVSIKQSKHGVLKQVVPSIFKLKNKYELLWDQKSPKGYLSICAVLQKYVDQGISVNTSYNPQFFAEEKIPMSELLTDLITFYKYGGKQLYYFNTFDGATDEVEEPSHPYVEGTHPVEEDEEECESCVL
;
A
#
# COMPACT_ATOMS: atom_id res chain seq x y z
N LYS A 1 24.93 -8.61 -7.51
CA LYS A 1 23.79 -8.52 -8.43
C LYS A 1 23.90 -7.21 -9.23
N TYR A 2 23.73 -6.05 -8.64
CA TYR A 2 23.76 -4.75 -9.36
C TYR A 2 25.11 -4.45 -10.01
N SER A 3 26.25 -4.72 -9.36
CA SER A 3 27.58 -4.58 -9.97
C SER A 3 27.83 -5.51 -11.16
N GLN A 4 26.90 -6.38 -11.47
CA GLN A 4 26.88 -7.21 -12.68
C GLN A 4 25.90 -6.67 -13.72
N GLY A 5 25.31 -5.49 -13.50
CA GLY A 5 24.29 -4.89 -14.35
C GLY A 5 22.91 -5.56 -14.24
N ILE A 6 22.67 -6.39 -13.21
CA ILE A 6 21.40 -7.08 -13.00
C ILE A 6 20.47 -6.20 -12.17
N CYS A 7 19.41 -5.69 -12.77
CA CYS A 7 18.37 -4.86 -12.15
C CYS A 7 17.13 -5.68 -11.73
N PRO A 8 16.21 -5.13 -10.94
CA PRO A 8 14.96 -5.83 -10.58
C PRO A 8 14.17 -6.32 -11.79
N LEU A 9 14.13 -5.53 -12.87
CA LEU A 9 13.45 -5.85 -14.14
C LEU A 9 14.03 -7.04 -14.89
N ASP A 10 15.19 -7.53 -14.49
CA ASP A 10 15.82 -8.70 -15.11
C ASP A 10 15.44 -10.01 -14.39
N THR A 11 14.93 -9.91 -13.16
CA THR A 11 14.72 -11.08 -12.28
C THR A 11 13.27 -11.25 -11.78
N TYR A 12 12.33 -10.47 -12.28
CA TYR A 12 10.93 -10.64 -11.91
C TYR A 12 10.29 -11.87 -12.58
N LYS A 13 9.20 -12.34 -12.02
CA LYS A 13 8.38 -13.44 -12.59
C LYS A 13 7.66 -12.97 -13.85
N LYS A 14 7.98 -13.57 -14.99
CA LYS A 14 7.46 -13.15 -16.30
C LYS A 14 5.96 -13.39 -16.47
N GLU A 15 5.38 -14.29 -15.69
CA GLU A 15 3.95 -14.57 -15.67
C GLU A 15 3.11 -13.31 -15.36
N VAL A 16 3.67 -12.34 -14.64
CA VAL A 16 2.97 -11.07 -14.37
C VAL A 16 2.78 -10.21 -15.63
N ASP A 17 3.49 -10.49 -16.71
CA ASP A 17 3.29 -9.81 -17.99
C ASP A 17 1.96 -10.19 -18.67
N GLU A 18 1.29 -11.25 -18.19
CA GLU A 18 -0.11 -11.54 -18.52
C GLU A 18 -1.04 -10.40 -18.07
N LEU A 19 -0.70 -9.71 -16.98
CA LEU A 19 -1.47 -8.57 -16.46
C LEU A 19 -1.07 -7.27 -17.14
N VAL A 20 0.21 -6.94 -17.07
CA VAL A 20 0.76 -5.71 -17.65
C VAL A 20 2.17 -5.98 -18.14
N LYS A 21 2.38 -5.90 -19.44
CA LYS A 21 3.69 -6.00 -20.04
C LYS A 21 4.50 -4.74 -19.75
N HIS A 22 5.75 -4.91 -19.33
CA HIS A 22 6.66 -3.80 -19.13
C HIS A 22 7.21 -3.27 -20.45
N GLU A 23 7.11 -1.96 -20.65
CA GLU A 23 7.79 -1.24 -21.71
C GLU A 23 8.81 -0.28 -21.09
N PRO A 24 10.12 -0.51 -21.29
CA PRO A 24 11.14 0.35 -20.71
C PRO A 24 11.05 1.77 -21.29
N LYS A 25 10.87 2.77 -20.40
CA LYS A 25 10.86 4.20 -20.78
C LYS A 25 12.15 4.92 -20.40
N MET A 26 12.94 4.31 -19.53
CA MET A 26 14.21 4.84 -19.07
C MET A 26 15.38 4.15 -19.77
N LYS A 27 16.54 4.77 -19.73
CA LYS A 27 17.78 4.29 -20.36
C LYS A 27 18.43 3.19 -19.50
N TRP A 28 17.77 2.05 -19.39
CA TRP A 28 18.22 0.93 -18.55
C TRP A 28 19.55 0.34 -18.98
N ASP A 29 19.86 0.35 -20.30
CA ASP A 29 21.08 -0.23 -20.81
C ASP A 29 22.29 0.63 -20.44
N GLU A 30 22.19 1.95 -20.55
CA GLU A 30 23.21 2.88 -20.07
C GLU A 30 23.46 2.66 -18.57
N LEU A 31 22.41 2.61 -17.76
CA LEU A 31 22.53 2.35 -16.31
C LEU A 31 23.21 1.01 -16.02
N ARG A 32 22.93 -0.04 -16.78
CA ARG A 32 23.57 -1.35 -16.58
C ARG A 32 25.07 -1.30 -16.83
N GLU A 33 25.51 -0.59 -17.86
CA GLU A 33 26.95 -0.42 -18.16
C GLU A 33 27.62 0.41 -17.06
N ASP A 34 27.01 1.51 -16.62
CA ASP A 34 27.52 2.32 -15.51
C ASP A 34 27.65 1.49 -14.21
N LEU A 35 26.67 0.62 -13.93
CA LEU A 35 26.71 -0.28 -12.76
C LEU A 35 27.83 -1.34 -12.86
N LYS A 36 28.15 -1.80 -14.06
CA LYS A 36 29.26 -2.72 -14.29
C LYS A 36 30.62 -2.04 -14.14
N GLU A 37 30.75 -0.82 -14.66
CA GLU A 37 32.00 -0.07 -14.65
C GLU A 37 32.32 0.50 -13.27
N HIS A 38 31.33 1.15 -12.63
CA HIS A 38 31.54 1.90 -11.39
C HIS A 38 31.06 1.14 -10.15
N GLY A 39 30.25 0.13 -10.32
CA GLY A 39 29.60 -0.58 -9.22
C GLY A 39 28.52 0.26 -8.54
N ILE A 40 28.03 -0.25 -7.42
CA ILE A 40 27.09 0.44 -6.55
C ILE A 40 27.34 0.03 -5.10
N ARG A 41 27.25 0.98 -4.19
CA ARG A 41 27.46 0.72 -2.76
C ARG A 41 26.36 -0.15 -2.14
N ASN A 42 25.13 0.02 -2.58
CA ASN A 42 23.96 -0.62 -2.00
C ASN A 42 23.76 -2.03 -2.57
N SER A 43 23.61 -3.02 -1.71
CA SER A 43 23.26 -4.40 -2.09
C SER A 43 21.76 -4.57 -2.37
N THR A 44 20.95 -3.72 -1.79
CA THR A 44 19.49 -3.65 -1.93
C THR A 44 19.06 -2.19 -2.06
N LEU A 45 18.01 -1.92 -2.81
CA LEU A 45 17.60 -0.56 -3.15
C LEU A 45 16.26 -0.17 -2.57
N MET A 46 15.23 -1.02 -2.70
CA MET A 46 13.88 -0.65 -2.38
C MET A 46 13.07 -1.79 -1.77
N ALA A 47 12.37 -1.47 -0.69
CA ALA A 47 11.28 -2.24 -0.11
C ALA A 47 10.08 -1.32 0.09
N LEU A 48 8.87 -1.87 0.03
CA LEU A 48 7.66 -1.12 0.35
C LEU A 48 7.06 -1.70 1.63
N MET A 49 7.16 -0.91 2.70
CA MET A 49 6.68 -1.25 4.03
C MET A 49 5.33 -0.57 4.31
N PRO A 50 4.60 -0.97 5.38
CA PRO A 50 3.46 -0.20 5.87
C PRO A 50 3.90 1.22 6.27
N SER A 51 3.10 2.22 5.90
CA SER A 51 3.40 3.65 6.15
C SER A 51 2.50 4.20 7.25
N GLU A 52 2.52 3.59 8.42
CA GLU A 52 1.58 3.82 9.53
C GLU A 52 1.44 5.29 9.93
N THR A 53 2.55 5.98 10.12
CA THR A 53 2.58 7.38 10.58
C THR A 53 2.76 8.34 9.42
N SER A 54 3.69 8.06 8.51
CA SER A 54 4.00 8.96 7.39
C SER A 54 2.84 9.12 6.40
N SER A 55 1.98 8.11 6.26
CA SER A 55 0.78 8.21 5.43
C SER A 55 -0.22 9.26 5.95
N GLN A 56 -0.23 9.53 7.24
CA GLN A 56 -1.13 10.52 7.83
C GLN A 56 -0.74 11.94 7.43
N ILE A 57 0.55 12.23 7.35
CA ILE A 57 1.06 13.55 6.92
C ILE A 57 0.66 13.84 5.47
N SER A 58 0.71 12.82 4.61
CA SER A 58 0.34 12.92 3.20
C SER A 58 -1.15 12.68 2.92
N ASN A 59 -1.95 12.45 3.95
CA ASN A 59 -3.37 12.08 3.83
C ASN A 59 -3.59 10.89 2.89
N ALA A 60 -2.73 9.89 2.99
CA ALA A 60 -2.72 8.69 2.16
C ALA A 60 -3.05 7.43 2.97
N THR A 61 -3.31 6.33 2.29
CA THR A 61 -3.51 5.02 2.91
C THR A 61 -2.20 4.44 3.43
N ASN A 62 -2.30 3.46 4.33
CA ASN A 62 -1.17 2.77 4.95
C ASN A 62 -0.47 1.78 3.99
N GLY A 63 -0.23 2.16 2.77
CA GLY A 63 0.40 1.32 1.74
C GLY A 63 -0.31 1.48 0.40
N ILE A 64 -0.28 0.43 -0.43
CA ILE A 64 -0.94 0.40 -1.74
C ILE A 64 -2.41 -0.03 -1.59
N GLU A 65 -3.01 0.21 -0.45
CA GLU A 65 -4.36 -0.26 -0.13
C GLU A 65 -5.44 0.74 -0.55
N PRO A 66 -6.63 0.28 -0.92
CA PRO A 66 -7.80 1.14 -0.98
C PRO A 66 -8.12 1.73 0.41
N PRO A 67 -8.74 2.91 0.47
CA PRO A 67 -9.17 3.46 1.76
C PRO A 67 -10.26 2.56 2.38
N ARG A 68 -10.25 2.46 3.71
CA ARG A 68 -11.25 1.67 4.44
C ARG A 68 -12.60 2.37 4.49
N ALA A 69 -12.58 3.70 4.62
CA ALA A 69 -13.74 4.58 4.62
C ALA A 69 -13.37 5.92 4.00
N LEU A 70 -14.36 6.73 3.64
CA LEU A 70 -14.14 8.09 3.13
C LEU A 70 -13.56 9.02 4.21
N VAL A 71 -13.95 8.79 5.45
CA VAL A 71 -13.41 9.44 6.65
C VAL A 71 -13.07 8.35 7.65
N SER A 72 -11.82 8.23 8.02
CA SER A 72 -11.38 7.27 9.04
C SER A 72 -10.86 7.98 10.28
N ILE A 73 -11.04 7.33 11.43
CA ILE A 73 -10.49 7.79 12.70
C ILE A 73 -9.35 6.88 13.10
N LYS A 74 -8.21 7.47 13.41
CA LYS A 74 -7.09 6.76 14.00
C LYS A 74 -6.84 7.29 15.41
N GLN A 75 -7.02 6.43 16.38
CA GLN A 75 -6.70 6.75 17.76
C GLN A 75 -5.24 6.41 18.04
N SER A 76 -4.50 7.37 18.57
CA SER A 76 -3.13 7.20 19.02
C SER A 76 -2.99 7.65 20.49
N LYS A 77 -1.85 7.38 21.11
CA LYS A 77 -1.53 7.90 22.45
C LYS A 77 -1.49 9.43 22.51
N HIS A 78 -1.37 10.11 21.38
CA HIS A 78 -1.33 11.57 21.27
C HIS A 78 -2.69 12.20 20.91
N GLY A 79 -3.74 11.39 20.81
CA GLY A 79 -5.10 11.86 20.50
C GLY A 79 -5.73 11.13 19.32
N VAL A 80 -6.84 11.69 18.86
CA VAL A 80 -7.66 11.17 17.78
C VAL A 80 -7.39 11.97 16.51
N LEU A 81 -6.91 11.29 15.47
CA LEU A 81 -6.68 11.87 14.15
C LEU A 81 -7.80 11.44 13.19
N LYS A 82 -8.41 12.42 12.55
CA LYS A 82 -9.33 12.19 11.44
C LYS A 82 -8.56 12.25 10.13
N GLN A 83 -8.68 11.21 9.32
CA GLN A 83 -8.11 11.15 7.99
C GLN A 83 -9.24 11.14 6.97
N VAL A 84 -9.20 12.07 6.02
CA VAL A 84 -10.21 12.25 5.00
C VAL A 84 -9.61 11.94 3.65
N VAL A 85 -10.29 11.15 2.82
CA VAL A 85 -9.78 10.85 1.46
C VAL A 85 -9.62 12.13 0.63
N PRO A 86 -8.56 12.23 -0.19
CA PRO A 86 -8.32 13.42 -1.00
C PRO A 86 -9.51 13.80 -1.88
N SER A 87 -9.82 15.10 -1.94
CA SER A 87 -10.90 15.64 -2.77
C SER A 87 -12.28 15.00 -2.54
N ILE A 88 -12.62 14.67 -1.29
CA ILE A 88 -13.85 13.96 -0.90
C ILE A 88 -15.11 14.57 -1.54
N PHE A 89 -15.27 15.90 -1.51
CA PHE A 89 -16.45 16.58 -2.07
C PHE A 89 -16.63 16.39 -3.58
N LYS A 90 -15.53 16.12 -4.31
CA LYS A 90 -15.56 15.91 -5.77
C LYS A 90 -15.55 14.44 -6.15
N LEU A 91 -14.90 13.60 -5.36
CA LEU A 91 -14.56 12.24 -5.73
C LEU A 91 -15.20 11.16 -4.85
N LYS A 92 -15.99 11.51 -3.84
CA LYS A 92 -16.57 10.53 -2.90
C LYS A 92 -17.25 9.34 -3.59
N ASN A 93 -18.00 9.59 -4.65
CA ASN A 93 -18.71 8.56 -5.40
C ASN A 93 -17.83 7.78 -6.41
N LYS A 94 -16.52 8.07 -6.44
CA LYS A 94 -15.55 7.40 -7.32
C LYS A 94 -14.51 6.59 -6.53
N TYR A 95 -14.52 6.68 -5.21
CA TYR A 95 -13.68 5.85 -4.37
C TYR A 95 -14.24 4.42 -4.32
N GLU A 96 -13.36 3.47 -4.46
CA GLU A 96 -13.60 2.07 -4.19
C GLU A 96 -13.02 1.75 -2.82
N LEU A 97 -13.89 1.42 -1.86
CA LEU A 97 -13.46 1.18 -0.49
C LEU A 97 -13.00 -0.27 -0.31
N LEU A 98 -12.11 -0.48 0.65
CA LEU A 98 -11.49 -1.77 0.92
C LEU A 98 -12.54 -2.87 1.18
N TRP A 99 -13.56 -2.55 1.97
CA TRP A 99 -14.56 -3.52 2.41
C TRP A 99 -15.70 -3.73 1.40
N ASP A 100 -15.77 -2.91 0.35
CA ASP A 100 -16.71 -3.09 -0.77
C ASP A 100 -16.17 -4.07 -1.81
N GLN A 101 -14.90 -4.44 -1.71
CA GLN A 101 -14.27 -5.41 -2.61
C GLN A 101 -14.60 -6.84 -2.20
N LYS A 102 -15.13 -7.62 -3.14
CA LYS A 102 -15.45 -9.03 -2.92
C LYS A 102 -14.19 -9.88 -2.66
N SER A 103 -13.05 -9.49 -3.23
CA SER A 103 -11.79 -10.23 -3.16
C SER A 103 -10.62 -9.27 -3.26
N PRO A 104 -9.50 -9.53 -2.57
CA PRO A 104 -8.28 -8.73 -2.71
C PRO A 104 -7.54 -8.93 -4.03
N LYS A 105 -8.06 -9.75 -4.95
CA LYS A 105 -7.38 -10.17 -6.19
C LYS A 105 -6.92 -9.00 -7.07
N GLY A 106 -7.73 -7.96 -7.21
CA GLY A 106 -7.36 -6.75 -7.97
C GLY A 106 -6.17 -6.04 -7.32
N TYR A 107 -6.24 -5.82 -6.03
CA TYR A 107 -5.15 -5.25 -5.25
C TYR A 107 -3.87 -6.10 -5.30
N LEU A 108 -3.96 -7.41 -5.12
CA LEU A 108 -2.83 -8.33 -5.22
C LEU A 108 -2.18 -8.28 -6.61
N SER A 109 -2.99 -8.15 -7.66
CA SER A 109 -2.49 -7.99 -9.03
C SER A 109 -1.68 -6.71 -9.20
N ILE A 110 -2.14 -5.59 -8.65
CA ILE A 110 -1.41 -4.32 -8.65
C ILE A 110 -0.07 -4.47 -7.91
N CYS A 111 -0.09 -5.06 -6.72
CA CYS A 111 1.13 -5.31 -5.94
C CYS A 111 2.12 -6.21 -6.69
N ALA A 112 1.65 -7.24 -7.40
CA ALA A 112 2.50 -8.10 -8.22
C ALA A 112 3.13 -7.35 -9.40
N VAL A 113 2.38 -6.46 -10.05
CA VAL A 113 2.93 -5.59 -11.11
C VAL A 113 4.00 -4.66 -10.56
N LEU A 114 3.78 -4.05 -9.40
CA LEU A 114 4.76 -3.18 -8.75
C LEU A 114 6.00 -3.95 -8.29
N GLN A 115 5.85 -5.21 -7.92
CA GLN A 115 6.97 -6.06 -7.50
C GLN A 115 8.05 -6.25 -8.58
N LYS A 116 7.75 -6.03 -9.87
CA LYS A 116 8.74 -6.01 -10.95
C LYS A 116 9.87 -5.02 -10.69
N TYR A 117 9.56 -3.91 -10.03
CA TYR A 117 10.46 -2.76 -9.83
C TYR A 117 11.09 -2.74 -8.44
N VAL A 118 10.62 -3.57 -7.54
CA VAL A 118 11.03 -3.60 -6.14
C VAL A 118 11.89 -4.83 -5.90
N ASP A 119 13.14 -4.65 -5.51
CA ASP A 119 14.09 -5.74 -5.31
C ASP A 119 13.87 -6.50 -4.00
N GLN A 120 13.33 -5.84 -2.98
CA GLN A 120 12.90 -6.46 -1.74
C GLN A 120 11.41 -6.79 -1.77
N GLY A 121 10.81 -7.11 -0.63
CA GLY A 121 9.38 -7.38 -0.51
C GLY A 121 8.53 -6.10 -0.52
N ILE A 122 7.28 -6.28 -0.90
CA ILE A 122 6.18 -5.36 -0.64
C ILE A 122 5.36 -5.98 0.48
N SER A 123 5.10 -5.24 1.56
CA SER A 123 4.24 -5.68 2.65
C SER A 123 2.79 -5.62 2.20
N VAL A 124 2.27 -6.77 1.80
CA VAL A 124 0.94 -6.88 1.19
C VAL A 124 -0.04 -7.48 2.19
N ASN A 125 -1.10 -6.77 2.49
CA ASN A 125 -2.20 -7.27 3.30
C ASN A 125 -3.26 -7.92 2.41
N THR A 126 -3.93 -8.96 2.91
CA THR A 126 -5.15 -9.46 2.30
C THR A 126 -6.34 -9.05 3.16
N SER A 127 -7.42 -8.67 2.52
CA SER A 127 -8.62 -8.19 3.20
C SER A 127 -9.85 -8.83 2.58
N TYR A 128 -10.67 -9.44 3.42
CA TYR A 128 -11.89 -10.15 3.00
C TYR A 128 -13.09 -9.67 3.80
N ASN A 129 -14.18 -9.41 3.10
CA ASN A 129 -15.46 -9.15 3.74
C ASN A 129 -16.34 -10.42 3.68
N PRO A 130 -16.59 -11.07 4.83
CA PRO A 130 -17.39 -12.30 4.90
C PRO A 130 -18.80 -12.17 4.31
N GLN A 131 -19.37 -10.97 4.35
CA GLN A 131 -20.74 -10.70 3.84
C GLN A 131 -20.91 -11.03 2.35
N PHE A 132 -19.83 -11.12 1.58
CA PHE A 132 -19.86 -11.52 0.17
C PHE A 132 -19.88 -13.04 -0.05
N PHE A 133 -19.82 -13.83 1.02
CA PHE A 133 -19.75 -15.29 0.93
C PHE A 133 -20.97 -15.94 1.61
N ALA A 134 -21.29 -17.16 1.17
CA ALA A 134 -22.36 -17.94 1.78
C ALA A 134 -22.09 -18.18 3.28
N GLU A 135 -23.12 -18.05 4.09
CA GLU A 135 -23.05 -18.18 5.55
C GLU A 135 -21.99 -17.29 6.21
N GLU A 136 -21.62 -16.17 5.54
CA GLU A 136 -20.54 -15.26 5.98
C GLU A 136 -19.21 -15.99 6.28
N LYS A 137 -18.94 -17.06 5.53
CA LYS A 137 -17.72 -17.86 5.66
C LYS A 137 -16.88 -17.76 4.41
N ILE A 138 -15.63 -17.31 4.57
CA ILE A 138 -14.67 -17.22 3.48
C ILE A 138 -14.18 -18.61 3.13
N PRO A 139 -14.42 -19.14 1.92
CA PRO A 139 -13.93 -20.46 1.52
C PRO A 139 -12.40 -20.50 1.50
N MET A 140 -11.83 -21.57 2.03
CA MET A 140 -10.37 -21.80 1.99
C MET A 140 -9.85 -21.82 0.54
N SER A 141 -10.65 -22.25 -0.41
CA SER A 141 -10.31 -22.26 -1.83
C SER A 141 -10.04 -20.85 -2.39
N GLU A 142 -10.77 -19.82 -1.92
CA GLU A 142 -10.53 -18.42 -2.30
C GLU A 142 -9.16 -17.97 -1.79
N LEU A 143 -8.90 -18.20 -0.50
CA LEU A 143 -7.62 -17.83 0.12
C LEU A 143 -6.44 -18.49 -0.60
N LEU A 144 -6.54 -19.79 -0.88
CA LEU A 144 -5.48 -20.52 -1.58
C LEU A 144 -5.31 -20.04 -3.03
N THR A 145 -6.40 -19.76 -3.72
CA THR A 145 -6.36 -19.26 -5.10
C THR A 145 -5.67 -17.90 -5.16
N ASP A 146 -6.00 -16.99 -4.27
CA ASP A 146 -5.41 -15.67 -4.20
C ASP A 146 -3.91 -15.74 -3.86
N LEU A 147 -3.53 -16.57 -2.87
CA LEU A 147 -2.15 -16.80 -2.48
C LEU A 147 -1.31 -17.38 -3.63
N ILE A 148 -1.80 -18.44 -4.27
CA ILE A 148 -1.09 -19.12 -5.37
C ILE A 148 -0.97 -18.19 -6.58
N THR A 149 -2.02 -17.43 -6.89
CA THR A 149 -2.01 -16.48 -8.00
C THR A 149 -1.03 -15.35 -7.74
N PHE A 150 -1.02 -14.79 -6.53
CA PHE A 150 -0.07 -13.76 -6.14
C PHE A 150 1.38 -14.25 -6.21
N TYR A 151 1.65 -15.47 -5.72
CA TYR A 151 2.96 -16.09 -5.84
C TYR A 151 3.36 -16.35 -7.30
N LYS A 152 2.42 -16.86 -8.13
CA LYS A 152 2.63 -17.05 -9.57
C LYS A 152 3.10 -15.77 -10.25
N TYR A 153 2.48 -14.66 -9.94
CA TYR A 153 2.81 -13.33 -10.49
C TYR A 153 4.00 -12.65 -9.83
N GLY A 154 4.69 -13.31 -8.91
CA GLY A 154 5.95 -12.82 -8.35
C GLY A 154 5.83 -12.02 -7.06
N GLY A 155 4.68 -12.05 -6.41
CA GLY A 155 4.54 -11.57 -5.05
C GLY A 155 5.46 -12.32 -4.11
N LYS A 156 6.16 -11.62 -3.22
CA LYS A 156 7.20 -12.19 -2.38
C LYS A 156 6.75 -12.51 -0.97
N GLN A 157 5.80 -11.74 -0.44
CA GLN A 157 5.31 -11.93 0.92
C GLN A 157 3.89 -11.40 1.09
N LEU A 158 3.13 -12.02 1.99
CA LEU A 158 1.93 -11.46 2.60
C LEU A 158 2.28 -11.01 4.02
N TYR A 159 1.57 -9.99 4.52
CA TYR A 159 1.84 -9.39 5.83
C TYR A 159 0.70 -9.65 6.81
N TYR A 160 -0.44 -8.96 6.68
CA TYR A 160 -1.62 -9.20 7.48
C TYR A 160 -2.73 -9.86 6.68
N PHE A 161 -3.50 -10.69 7.38
CA PHE A 161 -4.78 -11.18 6.93
C PHE A 161 -5.88 -10.46 7.71
N ASN A 162 -6.69 -9.67 7.03
CA ASN A 162 -7.76 -8.87 7.61
C ASN A 162 -9.11 -9.45 7.22
N THR A 163 -10.03 -9.45 8.17
CA THR A 163 -11.42 -9.83 7.95
C THR A 163 -12.30 -8.70 8.45
N PHE A 164 -13.29 -8.30 7.67
CA PHE A 164 -14.29 -7.33 8.10
C PHE A 164 -15.16 -7.92 9.22
N ASP A 165 -15.21 -7.26 10.35
CA ASP A 165 -15.94 -7.69 11.55
C ASP A 165 -17.28 -6.95 11.77
N GLY A 166 -17.64 -6.10 10.80
CA GLY A 166 -18.82 -5.25 10.89
C GLY A 166 -18.63 -3.94 11.65
N ALA A 167 -17.44 -3.72 12.24
CA ALA A 167 -17.14 -2.41 12.82
C ALA A 167 -16.92 -1.39 11.68
N THR A 168 -17.69 -0.32 11.69
CA THR A 168 -17.54 0.76 10.74
C THR A 168 -16.58 1.80 11.34
N ASP A 169 -15.49 2.08 10.62
CA ASP A 169 -14.65 3.25 10.88
C ASP A 169 -15.35 4.57 10.42
N GLU A 170 -16.62 4.47 10.02
CA GLU A 170 -17.37 5.59 9.48
C GLU A 170 -17.72 6.61 10.55
N VAL A 171 -17.26 7.82 10.31
CA VAL A 171 -17.71 9.02 11.01
C VAL A 171 -18.61 9.80 10.05
N GLU A 172 -19.63 10.44 10.57
CA GLU A 172 -20.50 11.33 9.79
C GLU A 172 -19.66 12.26 8.89
N GLU A 173 -20.03 12.32 7.61
CA GLU A 173 -19.38 13.20 6.64
C GLU A 173 -19.35 14.64 7.18
N PRO A 174 -18.23 15.36 7.04
CA PRO A 174 -18.17 16.75 7.46
C PRO A 174 -19.21 17.57 6.70
N SER A 175 -20.07 18.24 7.43
CA SER A 175 -21.20 19.05 6.91
C SER A 175 -20.77 20.29 6.12
N HIS A 176 -19.49 20.67 6.21
CA HIS A 176 -18.93 21.84 5.52
C HIS A 176 -17.62 21.51 4.79
N PRO A 177 -17.33 22.17 3.66
CA PRO A 177 -16.06 22.01 2.96
C PRO A 177 -14.90 22.40 3.89
N TYR A 178 -13.98 21.46 4.09
CA TYR A 178 -12.74 21.70 4.82
C TYR A 178 -11.92 22.76 4.08
N VAL A 179 -11.67 23.90 4.71
CA VAL A 179 -10.75 24.91 4.17
C VAL A 179 -9.34 24.43 4.52
N GLU A 180 -8.60 24.05 3.51
CA GLU A 180 -7.19 23.68 3.63
C GLU A 180 -6.44 24.89 4.19
N GLY A 181 -5.88 24.79 5.40
CA GLY A 181 -4.88 25.74 5.87
C GLY A 181 -5.13 26.54 7.14
N THR A 182 -6.08 26.17 8.02
CA THR A 182 -6.20 26.85 9.33
C THR A 182 -6.22 25.86 10.48
N HIS A 183 -5.06 25.41 10.91
CA HIS A 183 -4.87 24.98 12.28
C HIS A 183 -4.18 26.13 13.04
N PRO A 184 -4.74 26.59 14.16
CA PRO A 184 -3.93 27.32 15.13
C PRO A 184 -2.92 26.34 15.70
N VAL A 185 -1.66 26.63 15.54
CA VAL A 185 -0.57 25.98 16.23
C VAL A 185 -0.63 26.52 17.66
N GLU A 186 -1.21 25.75 18.59
CA GLU A 186 -0.92 25.94 19.99
C GLU A 186 0.45 25.30 20.24
N GLU A 187 1.44 26.14 20.46
CA GLU A 187 2.79 25.76 20.87
C GLU A 187 2.72 25.33 22.34
N ASP A 188 2.48 24.05 22.58
CA ASP A 188 2.84 23.44 23.87
C ASP A 188 4.24 22.87 23.74
N GLU A 189 5.21 23.62 24.26
CA GLU A 189 6.58 23.17 24.50
C GLU A 189 6.59 22.11 25.61
N GLU A 190 6.34 20.84 25.27
CA GLU A 190 6.75 19.73 26.12
C GLU A 190 7.98 19.03 25.50
N GLU A 191 9.08 19.16 26.21
CA GLU A 191 10.37 18.52 25.89
C GLU A 191 10.21 17.01 25.72
N CYS A 192 10.60 16.51 24.57
CA CYS A 192 10.60 15.09 24.26
C CYS A 192 11.77 14.40 24.99
N GLU A 193 11.50 13.69 26.07
CA GLU A 193 12.51 12.93 26.85
C GLU A 193 13.22 11.80 26.08
N SER A 194 12.89 11.55 24.83
CA SER A 194 13.50 10.49 24.03
C SER A 194 14.70 10.92 23.17
N CYS A 195 15.13 12.19 23.26
CA CYS A 195 16.25 12.73 22.47
C CYS A 195 17.55 12.91 23.27
N VAL A 196 17.68 12.26 24.43
CA VAL A 196 18.95 12.23 25.18
C VAL A 196 19.62 10.89 25.01
N LEU A 197 20.50 10.80 24.04
CA LEU A 197 21.65 9.90 23.95
C LEU A 197 22.81 10.65 23.31
#